data_5976e877e0964a9fb8bf3a5b524dd096
#
_entry.id   5976e877e0964a9fb8bf3a5b524dd096
#
_cell.length_a   1.000
_cell.length_b   1.000
_cell.length_c   1.000
_cell.angle_alpha   90.00
_cell.angle_beta   90.00
_cell.angle_gamma   90.00
#
_symmetry.space_group_name_H-M   'P 1'
#
loop_
_entity.id
_entity.type
_entity.pdbx_description
1 polymer ?
#
loop_
_entity_poly.entity_id
_entity_poly.type
_entity_poly.pdbx_seq_one_letter_code
_entity_poly.pdbx_strand_id
1 'polypeptide(L)'
;LIVPERARECGIVTLADAKYAPGVDMLCRSVRESLDLPVACFDLGLGERMAAWLCERHPSLRILPMPDHDDLRSVRSAFESAGPLAKPGKRVWPIWACPFLIQSSPFARTLWIDADIVVLRNLAGLVALLEDGPILTPENFAPKVTPNKPELYRLLPIQRPFDPLEPRLNAGVSGWDHARAEDRGLLEAYCHAVRAACRDRRVADAISWWDQGALIWAVQQCGLEHRMLRTTAWNLCIRRTRAMGAVIGWGESTLELLRELVPEGNLLHWNGTAPPWPIKP
;
A
#
# COMPACT_ATOMS: atom_id res chain seq x y z
N LEU A 1 3.16 10.20 -22.11
CA LEU A 1 3.82 9.95 -20.83
C LEU A 1 5.23 9.47 -21.12
N ILE A 2 6.24 10.33 -20.88
CA ILE A 2 7.66 9.92 -20.92
C ILE A 2 7.85 9.10 -19.65
N VAL A 3 7.82 7.77 -19.78
CA VAL A 3 8.20 6.87 -18.69
C VAL A 3 9.68 7.12 -18.44
N PRO A 4 10.10 7.56 -17.24
CA PRO A 4 11.52 7.68 -16.92
C PRO A 4 12.19 6.35 -17.23
N GLU A 5 13.44 6.38 -17.70
CA GLU A 5 14.25 5.19 -17.90
C GLU A 5 14.33 4.47 -16.54
N ARG A 6 13.45 3.47 -16.37
CA ARG A 6 13.26 2.79 -15.09
C ARG A 6 14.56 2.05 -14.80
N ALA A 7 15.21 2.41 -13.72
CA ALA A 7 16.32 1.62 -13.21
C ALA A 7 15.87 0.16 -13.18
N ARG A 8 16.71 -0.78 -13.65
CA ARG A 8 16.43 -2.23 -13.71
C ARG A 8 16.33 -2.87 -12.31
N GLU A 9 16.24 -2.05 -11.29
CA GLU A 9 16.30 -2.42 -9.88
C GLU A 9 14.89 -2.67 -9.31
N CYS A 10 14.82 -3.60 -8.37
CA CYS A 10 13.70 -3.75 -7.48
C CYS A 10 13.81 -2.70 -6.36
N GLY A 11 12.73 -2.04 -6.03
CA GLY A 11 12.71 -1.06 -4.95
C GLY A 11 11.36 -0.99 -4.25
N ILE A 12 11.36 -0.35 -3.09
CA ILE A 12 10.17 -0.13 -2.29
C ILE A 12 9.62 1.24 -2.58
N VAL A 13 8.29 1.32 -2.75
CA VAL A 13 7.56 2.58 -2.87
C VAL A 13 6.56 2.68 -1.73
N THR A 14 6.51 3.85 -1.12
CA THR A 14 5.56 4.20 -0.07
C THR A 14 5.04 5.63 -0.25
N LEU A 15 4.13 6.04 0.62
CA LEU A 15 3.51 7.38 0.62
C LEU A 15 3.42 7.88 2.07
N ALA A 16 3.79 9.13 2.32
CA ALA A 16 3.69 9.68 3.67
C ALA A 16 3.42 11.19 3.69
N ASP A 17 2.69 11.62 4.70
CA ASP A 17 2.65 12.99 5.20
C ASP A 17 3.57 13.14 6.44
N ALA A 18 3.64 14.35 7.02
CA ALA A 18 4.45 14.62 8.20
C ALA A 18 4.09 13.72 9.40
N LYS A 19 2.83 13.26 9.50
CA LYS A 19 2.39 12.37 10.58
C LYS A 19 2.97 10.96 10.43
N TYR A 20 3.18 10.49 9.20
CA TYR A 20 3.73 9.18 8.88
C TYR A 20 5.25 9.18 8.64
N ALA A 21 5.93 10.34 8.71
CA ALA A 21 7.38 10.43 8.56
C ALA A 21 8.16 9.49 9.52
N PRO A 22 7.79 9.35 10.81
CA PRO A 22 8.43 8.37 11.69
C PRO A 22 8.25 6.92 11.25
N GLY A 23 7.13 6.61 10.59
CA GLY A 23 6.91 5.28 10.00
C GLY A 23 7.83 5.03 8.82
N VAL A 24 8.05 6.03 7.96
CA VAL A 24 9.05 5.95 6.87
C VAL A 24 10.46 5.75 7.44
N ASP A 25 10.85 6.45 8.52
CA ASP A 25 12.13 6.23 9.21
C ASP A 25 12.27 4.75 9.64
N MET A 26 11.22 4.20 10.23
CA MET A 26 11.23 2.82 10.70
C MET A 26 11.24 1.80 9.55
N LEU A 27 10.47 2.07 8.50
CA LEU A 27 10.48 1.26 7.28
C LEU A 27 11.90 1.24 6.68
N CYS A 28 12.52 2.41 6.47
CA CYS A 28 13.87 2.50 5.90
C CYS A 28 14.93 1.77 6.75
N ARG A 29 14.86 1.90 8.08
CA ARG A 29 15.77 1.18 9.01
C ARG A 29 15.61 -0.31 8.87
N SER A 30 14.39 -0.80 8.95
CA SER A 30 14.08 -2.23 8.90
C SER A 30 14.39 -2.86 7.52
N VAL A 31 14.19 -2.10 6.44
CA VAL A 31 14.57 -2.52 5.07
C VAL A 31 16.09 -2.67 4.97
N ARG A 32 16.86 -1.68 5.43
CA ARG A 32 18.33 -1.74 5.39
C ARG A 32 18.90 -2.93 6.14
N GLU A 33 18.32 -3.28 7.29
CA GLU A 33 18.72 -4.48 8.06
C GLU A 33 18.32 -5.80 7.38
N SER A 34 17.39 -5.75 6.44
CA SER A 34 16.82 -6.92 5.75
C SER A 34 17.54 -7.22 4.43
N LEU A 35 17.43 -6.32 3.45
CA LEU A 35 17.92 -6.54 2.08
C LEU A 35 18.50 -5.28 1.44
N ASP A 36 18.56 -4.17 2.12
CA ASP A 36 19.05 -2.87 1.65
C ASP A 36 18.49 -2.44 0.28
N LEU A 37 17.20 -2.62 0.09
CA LEU A 37 16.51 -2.16 -1.12
C LEU A 37 16.38 -0.64 -1.12
N PRO A 38 16.48 0.02 -2.30
CA PRO A 38 16.18 1.43 -2.41
C PRO A 38 14.71 1.71 -2.06
N VAL A 39 14.49 2.78 -1.31
CA VAL A 39 13.14 3.22 -0.90
C VAL A 39 12.84 4.56 -1.56
N ALA A 40 11.66 4.68 -2.17
CA ALA A 40 11.11 5.92 -2.66
C ALA A 40 9.81 6.24 -1.89
N CYS A 41 9.71 7.44 -1.36
CA CYS A 41 8.54 7.92 -0.64
C CYS A 41 7.91 9.08 -1.40
N PHE A 42 6.66 8.95 -1.82
CA PHE A 42 5.91 10.08 -2.36
C PHE A 42 5.54 11.06 -1.25
N ASP A 43 5.85 12.34 -1.47
CA ASP A 43 5.59 13.43 -0.51
C ASP A 43 4.13 13.86 -0.57
N LEU A 44 3.37 13.50 0.43
CA LEU A 44 1.97 13.91 0.61
C LEU A 44 1.81 15.17 1.49
N GLY A 45 2.89 15.80 1.84
CA GLY A 45 2.94 16.93 2.78
C GLY A 45 3.85 16.63 3.98
N LEU A 46 4.98 16.02 3.74
CA LEU A 46 6.05 15.86 4.74
C LEU A 46 6.52 17.23 5.27
N GLY A 47 6.58 18.22 4.39
CA GLY A 47 7.20 19.52 4.66
C GLY A 47 8.73 19.43 4.68
N GLU A 48 9.39 20.55 4.41
CA GLU A 48 10.85 20.63 4.24
C GLU A 48 11.63 20.05 5.43
N ARG A 49 11.20 20.36 6.66
CA ARG A 49 11.86 19.90 7.88
C ARG A 49 11.85 18.36 8.01
N MET A 50 10.71 17.73 7.76
CA MET A 50 10.60 16.27 7.89
C MET A 50 11.27 15.54 6.74
N ALA A 51 11.18 16.07 5.52
CA ALA A 51 11.89 15.56 4.36
C ALA A 51 13.41 15.62 4.57
N ALA A 52 13.94 16.75 5.03
CA ALA A 52 15.36 16.90 5.36
C ALA A 52 15.81 15.92 6.45
N TRP A 53 15.03 15.80 7.53
CA TRP A 53 15.29 14.87 8.64
C TRP A 53 15.35 13.40 8.15
N LEU A 54 14.43 13.00 7.28
CA LEU A 54 14.43 11.65 6.71
C LEU A 54 15.64 11.40 5.80
N CYS A 55 15.97 12.35 4.92
CA CYS A 55 17.11 12.22 4.00
C CYS A 55 18.47 12.23 4.75
N GLU A 56 18.60 12.98 5.83
CA GLU A 56 19.81 12.97 6.68
C GLU A 56 20.03 11.58 7.31
N ARG A 57 18.96 10.93 7.77
CA ARG A 57 19.03 9.60 8.42
C ARG A 57 19.14 8.45 7.43
N HIS A 58 18.61 8.63 6.23
CA HIS A 58 18.52 7.61 5.19
C HIS A 58 18.98 8.18 3.85
N PRO A 59 20.30 8.26 3.58
CA PRO A 59 20.82 8.86 2.34
C PRO A 59 20.37 8.15 1.06
N SER A 60 19.96 6.89 1.14
CA SER A 60 19.41 6.12 0.01
C SER A 60 17.90 6.35 -0.23
N LEU A 61 17.20 7.02 0.69
CA LEU A 61 15.78 7.35 0.54
C LEU A 61 15.60 8.44 -0.52
N ARG A 62 14.69 8.21 -1.45
CA ARG A 62 14.28 9.20 -2.45
C ARG A 62 12.94 9.78 -2.04
N ILE A 63 12.87 11.05 -1.69
CA ILE A 63 11.60 11.78 -1.54
C ILE A 63 11.17 12.25 -2.92
N LEU A 64 10.01 11.80 -3.37
CA LEU A 64 9.47 12.09 -4.69
C LEU A 64 8.28 13.04 -4.54
N PRO A 65 8.17 14.07 -5.40
CA PRO A 65 6.96 14.87 -5.44
C PRO A 65 5.78 14.00 -5.89
N MET A 66 4.58 14.36 -5.45
CA MET A 66 3.36 13.74 -6.00
C MET A 66 3.32 13.95 -7.51
N PRO A 67 3.12 12.90 -8.32
CA PRO A 67 3.06 13.04 -9.76
C PRO A 67 1.92 13.98 -10.17
N ASP A 68 2.20 14.88 -11.12
CA ASP A 68 1.19 15.77 -11.68
C ASP A 68 0.59 15.18 -12.96
N HIS A 69 -0.46 14.38 -12.81
CA HIS A 69 -1.22 13.85 -13.94
C HIS A 69 -2.73 13.81 -13.64
N ASP A 70 -3.54 13.69 -14.69
CA ASP A 70 -4.99 13.85 -14.63
C ASP A 70 -5.68 12.91 -13.64
N ASP A 71 -5.22 11.68 -13.53
CA ASP A 71 -5.81 10.69 -12.61
C ASP A 71 -5.68 11.13 -11.14
N LEU A 72 -4.49 11.60 -10.72
CA LEU A 72 -4.29 12.08 -9.35
C LEU A 72 -5.04 13.37 -9.07
N ARG A 73 -5.11 14.28 -10.06
CA ARG A 73 -5.97 15.48 -9.97
C ARG A 73 -7.45 15.08 -9.82
N SER A 74 -7.89 14.05 -10.57
CA SER A 74 -9.25 13.53 -10.50
C SER A 74 -9.57 12.89 -9.15
N VAL A 75 -8.65 12.10 -8.58
CA VAL A 75 -8.80 11.53 -7.23
C VAL A 75 -8.93 12.64 -6.20
N ARG A 76 -8.07 13.64 -6.23
CA ARG A 76 -8.09 14.77 -5.31
C ARG A 76 -9.39 15.55 -5.43
N SER A 77 -9.80 15.91 -6.64
CA SER A 77 -11.05 16.62 -6.90
C SER A 77 -12.28 15.83 -6.47
N ALA A 78 -12.31 14.51 -6.72
CA ALA A 78 -13.40 13.63 -6.29
C ALA A 78 -13.54 13.54 -4.78
N PHE A 79 -12.48 13.83 -4.02
CA PHE A 79 -12.48 13.86 -2.57
C PHE A 79 -12.84 15.24 -1.99
N GLU A 80 -12.53 16.31 -2.70
CA GLU A 80 -12.82 17.68 -2.31
C GLU A 80 -14.33 17.98 -2.53
N SER A 81 -14.91 18.88 -1.71
CA SER A 81 -16.19 19.56 -1.95
C SER A 81 -17.38 18.68 -2.33
N ALA A 82 -17.69 17.65 -1.55
CA ALA A 82 -18.80 16.72 -1.79
C ALA A 82 -18.68 15.83 -3.05
N GLY A 83 -17.49 15.69 -3.61
CA GLY A 83 -17.21 14.75 -4.70
C GLY A 83 -17.53 13.28 -4.36
N PRO A 84 -17.49 12.37 -5.34
CA PRO A 84 -17.85 10.96 -5.15
C PRO A 84 -17.09 10.23 -4.03
N LEU A 85 -15.83 10.58 -3.76
CA LEU A 85 -15.02 9.97 -2.71
C LEU A 85 -15.13 10.66 -1.34
N ALA A 86 -15.77 11.84 -1.26
CA ALA A 86 -15.88 12.59 -0.02
C ALA A 86 -16.71 11.83 1.02
N LYS A 87 -16.12 11.58 2.19
CA LYS A 87 -16.81 11.02 3.36
C LYS A 87 -16.63 11.97 4.54
N PRO A 88 -17.72 12.36 5.25
CA PRO A 88 -17.64 13.29 6.38
C PRO A 88 -16.61 12.82 7.41
N GLY A 89 -15.71 13.72 7.82
CA GLY A 89 -14.71 13.48 8.86
C GLY A 89 -13.53 12.55 8.47
N LYS A 90 -13.42 12.12 7.22
CA LYS A 90 -12.32 11.26 6.77
C LYS A 90 -11.49 11.94 5.68
N ARG A 91 -10.19 12.06 5.90
CA ARG A 91 -9.20 12.53 4.91
C ARG A 91 -8.43 11.33 4.37
N VAL A 92 -9.07 10.53 3.51
CA VAL A 92 -8.48 9.27 3.00
C VAL A 92 -8.20 9.30 1.49
N TRP A 93 -8.20 10.50 0.87
CA TRP A 93 -7.89 10.61 -0.56
C TRP A 93 -6.55 9.98 -0.96
N PRO A 94 -5.49 10.04 -0.12
CA PRO A 94 -4.20 9.48 -0.51
C PRO A 94 -4.23 7.97 -0.72
N ILE A 95 -5.09 7.26 0.01
CA ILE A 95 -5.28 5.82 -0.13
C ILE A 95 -5.77 5.49 -1.55
N TRP A 96 -6.71 6.27 -2.08
CA TRP A 96 -7.20 6.10 -3.46
C TRP A 96 -6.15 6.42 -4.53
N ALA A 97 -5.07 7.12 -4.18
CA ALA A 97 -3.98 7.42 -5.10
C ALA A 97 -3.02 6.22 -5.34
N CYS A 98 -3.05 5.22 -4.46
CA CYS A 98 -2.12 4.09 -4.44
C CYS A 98 -1.84 3.47 -5.83
N PRO A 99 -2.82 3.06 -6.66
CA PRO A 99 -2.51 2.43 -7.95
C PRO A 99 -1.77 3.35 -8.91
N PHE A 100 -2.07 4.65 -8.91
CA PHE A 100 -1.41 5.63 -9.77
C PHE A 100 0.02 5.91 -9.31
N LEU A 101 0.29 5.84 -8.01
CA LEU A 101 1.62 5.97 -7.44
C LEU A 101 2.47 4.73 -7.74
N ILE A 102 1.89 3.53 -7.66
CA ILE A 102 2.53 2.30 -8.12
C ILE A 102 2.89 2.42 -9.60
N GLN A 103 1.97 2.89 -10.43
CA GLN A 103 2.22 3.12 -11.88
C GLN A 103 3.34 4.14 -12.14
N SER A 104 3.49 5.11 -11.25
CA SER A 104 4.52 6.16 -11.30
C SER A 104 5.83 5.77 -10.60
N SER A 105 5.98 4.53 -10.18
CA SER A 105 7.17 4.05 -9.50
C SER A 105 8.45 4.32 -10.31
N PRO A 106 9.56 4.75 -9.66
CA PRO A 106 10.84 4.91 -10.33
C PRO A 106 11.57 3.59 -10.59
N PHE A 107 11.03 2.45 -10.10
CA PHE A 107 11.65 1.13 -10.20
C PHE A 107 10.98 0.26 -11.28
N ALA A 108 11.73 -0.61 -11.91
CA ALA A 108 11.21 -1.59 -12.86
C ALA A 108 10.36 -2.66 -12.16
N ARG A 109 10.79 -3.07 -10.97
CA ARG A 109 10.04 -3.94 -10.05
C ARG A 109 9.78 -3.20 -8.75
N THR A 110 8.55 -3.16 -8.33
CA THR A 110 8.09 -2.35 -7.20
C THR A 110 7.47 -3.22 -6.12
N LEU A 111 7.93 -3.08 -4.90
CA LEU A 111 7.18 -3.46 -3.71
C LEU A 111 6.48 -2.21 -3.18
N TRP A 112 5.16 -2.17 -3.22
CA TRP A 112 4.38 -1.21 -2.46
C TRP A 112 4.31 -1.67 -1.02
N ILE A 113 4.74 -0.82 -0.09
CA ILE A 113 4.69 -1.10 1.35
C ILE A 113 4.18 0.16 2.06
N ASP A 114 3.07 0.06 2.77
CA ASP A 114 2.51 1.18 3.52
C ASP A 114 3.50 1.70 4.58
N ALA A 115 3.48 3.01 4.84
CA ALA A 115 4.40 3.67 5.77
C ALA A 115 4.20 3.28 7.25
N ASP A 116 3.16 2.51 7.58
CA ASP A 116 2.94 1.94 8.91
C ASP A 116 3.28 0.44 8.96
N ILE A 117 4.20 0.01 8.11
CA ILE A 117 4.72 -1.35 8.07
C ILE A 117 6.19 -1.37 8.49
N VAL A 118 6.55 -2.40 9.23
CA VAL A 118 7.93 -2.69 9.66
C VAL A 118 8.36 -4.03 9.09
N VAL A 119 9.57 -4.07 8.51
CA VAL A 119 10.19 -5.31 8.02
C VAL A 119 10.86 -6.03 9.18
N LEU A 120 10.35 -7.19 9.55
CA LEU A 120 10.90 -7.98 10.65
C LEU A 120 11.97 -8.97 10.18
N ARG A 121 11.86 -9.47 8.94
CA ARG A 121 12.74 -10.51 8.39
C ARG A 121 13.18 -10.19 6.97
N ASN A 122 14.06 -11.04 6.43
CA ASN A 122 14.65 -10.84 5.11
C ASN A 122 13.60 -10.79 3.99
N LEU A 123 13.63 -9.71 3.19
CA LEU A 123 12.74 -9.48 2.06
C LEU A 123 13.09 -10.30 0.81
N ALA A 124 14.23 -11.00 0.79
CA ALA A 124 14.67 -11.73 -0.41
C ALA A 124 13.60 -12.72 -0.92
N GLY A 125 12.90 -13.39 0.00
CA GLY A 125 11.81 -14.29 -0.36
C GLY A 125 10.64 -13.56 -1.04
N LEU A 126 10.31 -12.35 -0.58
CA LEU A 126 9.26 -11.54 -1.20
C LEU A 126 9.69 -11.03 -2.59
N VAL A 127 10.94 -10.59 -2.71
CA VAL A 127 11.50 -10.13 -4.01
C VAL A 127 11.53 -11.28 -5.02
N ALA A 128 11.89 -12.49 -4.60
CA ALA A 128 11.90 -13.66 -5.47
C ALA A 128 10.52 -14.00 -6.02
N LEU A 129 9.44 -13.81 -5.24
CA LEU A 129 8.08 -14.03 -5.71
C LEU A 129 7.66 -13.12 -6.86
N LEU A 130 8.32 -11.97 -7.06
CA LEU A 130 8.06 -11.10 -8.22
C LEU A 130 8.43 -11.76 -9.57
N GLU A 131 9.25 -12.81 -9.56
CA GLU A 131 9.59 -13.55 -10.78
C GLU A 131 8.41 -14.37 -11.29
N ASP A 132 7.50 -14.76 -10.40
CA ASP A 132 6.36 -15.62 -10.73
C ASP A 132 5.09 -14.83 -11.10
N GLY A 133 4.93 -13.58 -10.66
CA GLY A 133 3.75 -12.75 -10.92
C GLY A 133 3.58 -11.60 -9.94
N PRO A 134 2.43 -10.90 -9.99
CA PRO A 134 2.12 -9.88 -9.03
C PRO A 134 2.01 -10.49 -7.61
N ILE A 135 2.52 -9.76 -6.62
CA ILE A 135 2.40 -10.16 -5.22
C ILE A 135 1.12 -9.56 -4.65
N LEU A 136 0.24 -10.43 -4.19
CA LEU A 136 -1.02 -10.08 -3.54
C LEU A 136 -1.04 -10.71 -2.15
N THR A 137 -1.12 -9.89 -1.11
CA THR A 137 -1.07 -10.37 0.28
C THR A 137 -2.47 -10.56 0.85
N PRO A 138 -2.72 -11.68 1.55
CA PRO A 138 -4.03 -11.93 2.14
C PRO A 138 -4.29 -11.04 3.36
N GLU A 139 -5.55 -10.75 3.59
CA GLU A 139 -6.04 -10.11 4.80
C GLU A 139 -6.13 -11.11 5.95
N ASN A 140 -5.54 -10.81 7.10
CA ASN A 140 -5.59 -11.68 8.28
C ASN A 140 -6.65 -11.28 9.31
N PHE A 141 -7.46 -10.26 9.05
CA PHE A 141 -8.53 -9.81 9.95
C PHE A 141 -9.89 -10.50 9.72
N ALA A 142 -9.94 -11.63 9.02
CA ALA A 142 -11.20 -12.38 8.94
C ALA A 142 -11.80 -12.60 10.34
N PRO A 143 -13.07 -12.40 10.56
CA PRO A 143 -14.20 -12.31 9.64
C PRO A 143 -14.76 -10.89 9.43
N LYS A 144 -14.03 -9.83 9.77
CA LYS A 144 -14.55 -8.46 9.83
C LYS A 144 -14.35 -7.62 8.57
N VAL A 145 -13.61 -8.12 7.59
CA VAL A 145 -13.48 -7.43 6.30
C VAL A 145 -14.78 -7.59 5.54
N THR A 146 -15.48 -6.48 5.38
CA THR A 146 -16.69 -6.46 4.57
C THR A 146 -16.27 -6.60 3.10
N PRO A 147 -16.73 -7.61 2.37
CA PRO A 147 -16.46 -7.72 0.94
C PRO A 147 -17.07 -6.52 0.19
N ASN A 148 -16.64 -6.31 -1.03
CA ASN A 148 -17.31 -5.36 -1.92
C ASN A 148 -18.80 -5.66 -1.98
N LYS A 149 -19.62 -4.60 -2.01
CA LYS A 149 -21.07 -4.80 -2.08
C LYS A 149 -21.45 -5.42 -3.42
N PRO A 150 -22.44 -6.32 -3.48
CA PRO A 150 -22.91 -6.93 -4.73
C PRO A 150 -23.29 -5.89 -5.80
N GLU A 151 -23.68 -4.69 -5.37
CA GLU A 151 -23.99 -3.58 -6.27
C GLU A 151 -22.80 -3.12 -7.09
N LEU A 152 -21.57 -3.22 -6.57
CA LEU A 152 -20.36 -2.90 -7.32
C LEU A 152 -20.30 -3.68 -8.63
N TYR A 153 -20.59 -4.98 -8.59
CA TYR A 153 -20.52 -5.86 -9.75
C TYR A 153 -21.65 -5.65 -10.75
N ARG A 154 -22.71 -4.93 -10.36
CA ARG A 154 -23.74 -4.43 -11.29
C ARG A 154 -23.36 -3.11 -11.93
N LEU A 155 -22.66 -2.22 -11.19
CA LEU A 155 -22.21 -0.92 -11.65
C LEU A 155 -20.90 -1.02 -12.46
N LEU A 156 -20.04 -1.96 -12.09
CA LEU A 156 -18.76 -2.24 -12.71
C LEU A 156 -18.66 -3.75 -12.96
N PRO A 157 -19.29 -4.26 -14.05
CA PRO A 157 -19.38 -5.69 -14.31
C PRO A 157 -18.02 -6.32 -14.55
N ILE A 158 -17.81 -7.50 -13.96
CA ILE A 158 -16.69 -8.39 -14.27
C ILE A 158 -17.10 -9.31 -15.44
N GLN A 159 -16.22 -9.46 -16.42
CA GLN A 159 -16.50 -10.19 -17.67
C GLN A 159 -16.19 -11.70 -17.57
N ARG A 160 -16.15 -12.25 -16.35
CA ARG A 160 -15.81 -13.64 -16.08
C ARG A 160 -16.54 -14.16 -14.85
N PRO A 161 -16.77 -15.48 -14.74
CA PRO A 161 -17.27 -16.09 -13.51
C PRO A 161 -16.30 -15.82 -12.33
N PHE A 162 -16.81 -15.44 -11.17
CA PHE A 162 -16.04 -15.17 -9.97
C PHE A 162 -16.90 -15.38 -8.71
N ASP A 163 -16.25 -15.56 -7.57
CA ASP A 163 -16.89 -15.50 -6.25
C ASP A 163 -16.75 -14.08 -5.68
N PRO A 164 -17.83 -13.32 -5.45
CA PRO A 164 -17.79 -11.96 -4.94
C PRO A 164 -17.25 -11.86 -3.51
N LEU A 165 -17.14 -12.97 -2.78
CA LEU A 165 -16.59 -13.01 -1.43
C LEU A 165 -15.06 -13.19 -1.41
N GLU A 166 -14.47 -13.57 -2.55
CA GLU A 166 -13.04 -13.80 -2.72
C GLU A 166 -12.48 -12.91 -3.85
N PRO A 167 -11.17 -12.59 -3.82
CA PRO A 167 -10.19 -12.84 -2.75
C PRO A 167 -10.33 -11.84 -1.59
N ARG A 168 -9.94 -12.27 -0.40
CA ARG A 168 -9.73 -11.38 0.76
C ARG A 168 -8.27 -10.97 0.81
N LEU A 169 -7.95 -9.82 0.33
CA LEU A 169 -6.58 -9.30 0.32
C LEU A 169 -6.46 -7.99 1.09
N ASN A 170 -5.23 -7.60 1.42
CA ASN A 170 -4.89 -6.32 2.01
C ASN A 170 -3.94 -5.56 1.08
N ALA A 171 -4.24 -4.31 0.75
CA ALA A 171 -3.48 -3.50 -0.20
C ALA A 171 -2.17 -2.94 0.35
N GLY A 172 -1.94 -3.01 1.67
CA GLY A 172 -0.76 -2.41 2.32
C GLY A 172 0.58 -3.01 1.91
N VAL A 173 0.58 -4.25 1.37
CA VAL A 173 1.75 -4.86 0.74
C VAL A 173 1.35 -5.48 -0.59
N SER A 174 1.99 -5.03 -1.66
CA SER A 174 1.81 -5.62 -2.99
C SER A 174 3.11 -5.51 -3.82
N GLY A 175 3.25 -6.38 -4.82
CA GLY A 175 4.44 -6.41 -5.66
C GLY A 175 4.11 -6.44 -7.14
N TRP A 176 4.92 -5.73 -7.94
CA TRP A 176 4.63 -5.40 -9.32
C TRP A 176 5.89 -5.46 -10.18
N ASP A 177 5.86 -6.21 -11.29
CA ASP A 177 6.84 -6.13 -12.36
C ASP A 177 6.24 -5.34 -13.53
N HIS A 178 6.69 -4.11 -13.72
CA HIS A 178 6.14 -3.21 -14.73
C HIS A 178 6.44 -3.64 -16.18
N ALA A 179 7.35 -4.59 -16.40
CA ALA A 179 7.61 -5.17 -17.71
C ALA A 179 6.64 -6.32 -18.04
N ARG A 180 6.08 -6.99 -17.01
CA ARG A 180 5.19 -8.14 -17.18
C ARG A 180 3.79 -7.69 -17.62
N ALA A 181 3.25 -8.35 -18.63
CA ALA A 181 1.92 -8.02 -19.17
C ALA A 181 0.79 -8.27 -18.16
N GLU A 182 0.88 -9.35 -17.36
CA GLU A 182 -0.07 -9.69 -16.30
C GLU A 182 -0.16 -8.59 -15.24
N ASP A 183 0.98 -8.11 -14.74
CA ASP A 183 1.07 -7.04 -13.73
C ASP A 183 0.52 -5.71 -14.27
N ARG A 184 0.86 -5.37 -15.53
CA ARG A 184 0.33 -4.16 -16.18
C ARG A 184 -1.18 -4.23 -16.35
N GLY A 185 -1.72 -5.38 -16.75
CA GLY A 185 -3.15 -5.61 -16.89
C GLY A 185 -3.88 -5.45 -15.56
N LEU A 186 -3.33 -6.04 -14.50
CA LEU A 186 -3.88 -5.91 -13.15
C LEU A 186 -3.84 -4.45 -12.66
N LEU A 187 -2.70 -3.78 -12.83
CA LEU A 187 -2.54 -2.38 -12.41
C LEU A 187 -3.49 -1.45 -13.16
N GLU A 188 -3.68 -1.66 -14.46
CA GLU A 188 -4.65 -0.88 -15.24
C GLU A 188 -6.09 -1.14 -14.79
N ALA A 189 -6.47 -2.40 -14.50
CA ALA A 189 -7.77 -2.73 -13.94
C ALA A 189 -7.97 -2.07 -12.55
N TYR A 190 -6.93 -2.02 -11.73
CA TYR A 190 -6.96 -1.34 -10.44
C TYR A 190 -7.17 0.18 -10.61
N CYS A 191 -6.41 0.83 -11.49
CA CYS A 191 -6.60 2.24 -11.84
C CYS A 191 -8.01 2.49 -12.40
N HIS A 192 -8.54 1.59 -13.23
CA HIS A 192 -9.89 1.69 -13.79
C HIS A 192 -10.96 1.70 -12.69
N ALA A 193 -10.89 0.81 -11.71
CA ALA A 193 -11.84 0.77 -10.59
C ALA A 193 -11.82 2.08 -9.78
N VAL A 194 -10.63 2.65 -9.54
CA VAL A 194 -10.51 3.94 -8.86
C VAL A 194 -11.06 5.08 -9.70
N ARG A 195 -10.77 5.12 -11.02
CA ARG A 195 -11.35 6.13 -11.94
C ARG A 195 -12.87 6.06 -11.95
N ALA A 196 -13.45 4.86 -11.93
CA ALA A 196 -14.89 4.68 -11.87
C ALA A 196 -15.47 5.23 -10.54
N ALA A 197 -14.82 4.97 -9.41
CA ALA A 197 -15.20 5.51 -8.12
C ALA A 197 -15.10 7.04 -8.05
N CYS A 198 -14.13 7.65 -8.72
CA CYS A 198 -14.00 9.11 -8.81
C CYS A 198 -15.14 9.77 -9.60
N ARG A 199 -15.77 9.03 -10.52
CA ARG A 199 -16.84 9.56 -11.39
C ARG A 199 -18.25 9.28 -10.88
N ASP A 200 -18.44 8.21 -10.10
CA ASP A 200 -19.75 7.78 -9.63
C ASP A 200 -19.72 7.43 -8.14
N ARG A 201 -20.46 8.21 -7.34
CA ARG A 201 -20.64 7.99 -5.91
C ARG A 201 -21.15 6.59 -5.59
N ARG A 202 -22.02 6.02 -6.42
CA ARG A 202 -22.56 4.66 -6.19
C ARG A 202 -21.45 3.61 -6.28
N VAL A 203 -20.52 3.76 -7.22
CA VAL A 203 -19.33 2.89 -7.32
C VAL A 203 -18.45 3.07 -6.09
N ALA A 204 -18.16 4.32 -5.69
CA ALA A 204 -17.35 4.62 -4.51
C ALA A 204 -17.97 4.07 -3.20
N ASP A 205 -19.28 4.10 -3.07
CA ASP A 205 -19.99 3.58 -1.90
C ASP A 205 -20.15 2.04 -1.93
N ALA A 206 -20.02 1.43 -3.10
CA ALA A 206 -20.07 -0.02 -3.28
C ALA A 206 -18.70 -0.70 -3.10
N ILE A 207 -17.62 0.05 -3.30
CA ILE A 207 -16.25 -0.40 -2.99
C ILE A 207 -16.05 -0.36 -1.47
N SER A 208 -15.65 -1.48 -0.89
CA SER A 208 -15.34 -1.61 0.53
C SER A 208 -13.86 -1.37 0.77
N TRP A 209 -13.52 -0.72 1.90
CA TRP A 209 -12.12 -0.49 2.30
C TRP A 209 -11.29 0.27 1.26
N TRP A 210 -11.90 1.24 0.56
CA TRP A 210 -11.24 2.17 -0.36
C TRP A 210 -10.49 1.46 -1.49
N ASP A 211 -9.20 1.74 -1.64
CA ASP A 211 -8.32 1.15 -2.64
C ASP A 211 -8.21 -0.37 -2.56
N GLN A 212 -8.23 -0.94 -1.35
CA GLN A 212 -8.23 -2.40 -1.16
C GLN A 212 -9.40 -3.07 -1.88
N GLY A 213 -10.61 -2.52 -1.78
CA GLY A 213 -11.77 -3.05 -2.50
C GLY A 213 -11.66 -2.88 -4.01
N ALA A 214 -11.02 -1.80 -4.47
CA ALA A 214 -10.74 -1.59 -5.89
C ALA A 214 -9.71 -2.62 -6.40
N LEU A 215 -8.68 -2.95 -5.60
CA LEU A 215 -7.70 -4.00 -5.93
C LEU A 215 -8.37 -5.39 -5.96
N ILE A 216 -9.25 -5.70 -5.01
CA ILE A 216 -10.02 -6.96 -5.02
C ILE A 216 -10.82 -7.09 -6.31
N TRP A 217 -11.54 -6.03 -6.72
CA TRP A 217 -12.27 -6.03 -7.98
C TRP A 217 -11.33 -6.26 -9.17
N ALA A 218 -10.17 -5.60 -9.21
CA ALA A 218 -9.19 -5.74 -10.28
C ALA A 218 -8.63 -7.17 -10.39
N VAL A 219 -8.32 -7.80 -9.24
CA VAL A 219 -7.85 -9.19 -9.18
C VAL A 219 -8.91 -10.13 -9.76
N GLN A 220 -10.17 -9.96 -9.40
CA GLN A 220 -11.28 -10.74 -9.92
C GLN A 220 -11.50 -10.47 -11.41
N GLN A 221 -11.42 -9.23 -11.87
CA GLN A 221 -11.53 -8.86 -13.29
C GLN A 221 -10.44 -9.55 -14.13
N CYS A 222 -9.22 -9.66 -13.61
CA CYS A 222 -8.07 -10.24 -14.31
C CYS A 222 -7.93 -11.77 -14.12
N GLY A 223 -8.66 -12.38 -13.18
CA GLY A 223 -8.55 -13.81 -12.89
C GLY A 223 -7.30 -14.20 -12.14
N LEU A 224 -6.81 -13.33 -11.28
CA LEU A 224 -5.55 -13.48 -10.58
C LEU A 224 -5.70 -13.88 -9.11
N GLU A 225 -6.86 -14.43 -8.73
CA GLU A 225 -7.14 -14.90 -7.37
C GLU A 225 -6.12 -15.98 -6.92
N HIS A 226 -5.64 -16.78 -7.87
CA HIS A 226 -4.63 -17.82 -7.63
C HIS A 226 -3.24 -17.24 -7.30
N ARG A 227 -2.98 -15.95 -7.60
CA ARG A 227 -1.73 -15.25 -7.30
C ARG A 227 -1.67 -14.77 -5.84
N MET A 228 -2.78 -14.79 -5.12
CA MET A 228 -2.77 -14.40 -3.71
C MET A 228 -1.91 -15.36 -2.89
N LEU A 229 -1.01 -14.80 -2.09
CA LEU A 229 -0.16 -15.58 -1.20
C LEU A 229 -1.01 -16.36 -0.18
N ARG A 230 -0.59 -17.57 0.15
CA ARG A 230 -1.30 -18.42 1.12
C ARG A 230 -0.97 -18.07 2.57
N THR A 231 0.07 -17.29 2.79
CA THR A 231 0.52 -16.91 4.14
C THR A 231 0.31 -15.42 4.40
N THR A 232 -0.14 -15.09 5.59
CA THR A 232 -0.25 -13.71 6.08
C THR A 232 1.07 -13.16 6.60
N ALA A 233 2.14 -13.94 6.64
CA ALA A 233 3.45 -13.53 7.16
C ALA A 233 4.04 -12.29 6.47
N TRP A 234 3.68 -12.06 5.19
CA TRP A 234 4.12 -10.92 4.40
C TRP A 234 3.24 -9.67 4.54
N ASN A 235 2.21 -9.73 5.35
CA ASN A 235 1.38 -8.58 5.72
C ASN A 235 0.58 -8.93 6.98
N LEU A 236 1.29 -9.18 8.07
CA LEU A 236 0.68 -9.52 9.33
C LEU A 236 0.12 -8.27 9.98
N CYS A 237 -1.17 -8.03 9.77
CA CYS A 237 -1.87 -6.92 10.37
C CYS A 237 -2.11 -7.17 11.86
N ILE A 238 -1.72 -6.23 12.68
CA ILE A 238 -2.03 -6.23 14.12
C ILE A 238 -2.95 -5.07 14.43
N ARG A 239 -4.02 -5.37 15.14
CA ARG A 239 -4.78 -4.32 15.83
C ARG A 239 -4.02 -3.88 17.05
N ARG A 240 -3.91 -2.59 17.23
CA ARG A 240 -3.35 -1.96 18.41
C ARG A 240 -3.97 -2.57 19.66
N THR A 241 -3.33 -3.54 20.28
CA THR A 241 -3.59 -3.86 21.66
C THR A 241 -2.88 -2.81 22.52
N ARG A 242 -3.53 -2.31 23.59
CA ARG A 242 -2.92 -1.35 24.53
C ARG A 242 -1.54 -1.83 25.01
N ALA A 243 -1.33 -3.15 25.10
CA ALA A 243 -0.07 -3.76 25.49
C ALA A 243 1.09 -3.45 24.53
N MET A 244 0.87 -3.46 23.21
CA MET A 244 1.95 -3.16 22.24
C MET A 244 2.30 -1.67 22.16
N GLY A 245 1.34 -0.77 22.43
CA GLY A 245 1.61 0.67 22.48
C GLY A 245 2.42 1.11 23.70
N ALA A 246 2.43 0.32 24.78
CA ALA A 246 3.18 0.60 25.98
C ALA A 246 4.65 0.09 25.92
N VAL A 247 4.94 -0.84 25.00
CA VAL A 247 6.26 -1.51 24.90
C VAL A 247 7.18 -0.79 23.90
N ILE A 248 6.61 0.00 22.97
CA ILE A 248 7.38 0.60 21.87
C ILE A 248 7.76 2.04 22.22
N GLY A 249 8.71 2.22 23.10
CA GLY A 249 9.62 3.37 23.04
C GLY A 249 10.55 3.13 21.86
N TRP A 250 10.49 3.98 20.83
CA TRP A 250 11.28 3.82 19.60
C TRP A 250 12.79 3.95 19.88
N GLY A 251 13.46 2.82 20.15
CA GLY A 251 14.89 2.69 20.29
C GLY A 251 15.47 1.63 19.38
N GLU A 252 16.79 1.48 19.36
CA GLU A 252 17.49 0.48 18.53
C GLU A 252 17.03 -0.97 18.82
N SER A 253 16.66 -1.27 20.05
CA SER A 253 16.15 -2.58 20.49
C SER A 253 14.71 -2.89 20.03
N THR A 254 14.00 -1.93 19.41
CA THR A 254 12.58 -2.10 19.07
C THR A 254 12.36 -3.18 18.01
N LEU A 255 13.23 -3.26 17.00
CA LEU A 255 13.12 -4.28 15.94
C LEU A 255 13.38 -5.68 16.48
N GLU A 256 14.37 -5.85 17.35
CA GLU A 256 14.68 -7.14 17.98
C GLU A 256 13.50 -7.62 18.82
N LEU A 257 12.95 -6.74 19.66
CA LEU A 257 11.78 -7.05 20.45
C LEU A 257 10.56 -7.44 19.60
N LEU A 258 10.32 -6.75 18.49
CA LEU A 258 9.23 -7.08 17.59
C LEU A 258 9.45 -8.44 16.91
N ARG A 259 10.70 -8.79 16.53
CA ARG A 259 11.05 -10.10 15.99
C ARG A 259 10.80 -11.24 16.97
N GLU A 260 11.03 -11.00 18.26
CA GLU A 260 10.75 -11.97 19.33
C GLU A 260 9.25 -12.12 19.58
N LEU A 261 8.52 -11.00 19.63
CA LEU A 261 7.08 -10.99 19.90
C LEU A 261 6.22 -11.52 18.74
N VAL A 262 6.74 -11.47 17.50
CA VAL A 262 6.00 -11.85 16.30
C VAL A 262 6.86 -12.79 15.43
N PRO A 263 7.11 -14.02 15.91
CA PRO A 263 8.02 -14.96 15.24
C PRO A 263 7.50 -15.44 13.88
N GLU A 264 6.20 -15.42 13.63
CA GLU A 264 5.56 -15.81 12.39
C GLU A 264 5.54 -14.72 11.30
N GLY A 265 5.77 -13.45 11.69
CA GLY A 265 5.68 -12.31 10.78
C GLY A 265 6.98 -12.01 10.05
N ASN A 266 6.91 -11.75 8.74
CA ASN A 266 8.00 -11.17 7.97
C ASN A 266 7.82 -9.64 7.86
N LEU A 267 6.58 -9.20 7.66
CA LEU A 267 6.18 -7.79 7.67
C LEU A 267 5.07 -7.59 8.70
N LEU A 268 5.22 -6.60 9.54
CA LEU A 268 4.25 -6.23 10.57
C LEU A 268 3.56 -4.93 10.19
N HIS A 269 2.25 -4.98 10.04
CA HIS A 269 1.41 -3.87 9.59
C HIS A 269 0.57 -3.32 10.75
N TRP A 270 0.77 -2.04 11.09
CA TRP A 270 -0.05 -1.32 12.06
C TRP A 270 -1.33 -0.79 11.42
N ASN A 271 -2.22 -1.64 11.05
CA ASN A 271 -3.50 -1.25 10.45
C ASN A 271 -4.40 -0.58 11.50
N GLY A 272 -4.41 0.76 11.56
CA GLY A 272 -5.23 1.46 12.54
C GLY A 272 -5.20 2.99 12.46
N THR A 273 -6.09 3.64 13.23
CA THR A 273 -6.32 5.08 13.20
C THR A 273 -5.26 5.94 13.86
N ALA A 274 -4.30 5.36 14.55
CA ALA A 274 -3.20 6.08 15.18
C ALA A 274 -1.88 5.33 14.98
N PRO A 275 -0.85 5.99 14.45
CA PRO A 275 0.47 5.38 14.31
C PRO A 275 1.03 4.98 15.67
N PRO A 276 1.83 3.90 15.73
CA PRO A 276 2.40 3.41 16.98
C PRO A 276 3.52 4.32 17.52
N TRP A 277 4.06 5.21 16.71
CA TRP A 277 5.14 6.14 17.07
C TRP A 277 4.63 7.45 17.66
N PRO A 278 5.38 8.09 18.55
CA PRO A 278 5.04 9.40 19.07
C PRO A 278 5.10 10.45 17.92
N ILE A 279 4.07 11.30 17.85
CA ILE A 279 3.91 12.33 16.79
C ILE A 279 4.92 13.48 16.93
N LYS A 280 5.81 13.44 17.94
CA LYS A 280 6.84 14.47 18.13
C LYS A 280 8.21 13.91 17.76
N PRO A 281 8.91 14.50 16.77
CA PRO A 281 10.34 14.32 16.61
C PRO A 281 11.09 14.93 17.78
#